data_1639b80427870c2bd83363079a03fbf1
#
_entry.id   1639b80427870c2bd83363079a03fbf1
#
_cell.length_a   1.000
_cell.length_b   1.000
_cell.length_c   1.000
_cell.angle_alpha   90.00
_cell.angle_beta   90.00
_cell.angle_gamma   90.00
#
_symmetry.space_group_name_H-M   'P 1'
#
loop_
_entity.id
_entity.type
_entity.pdbx_description
1 polymer ?
#
loop_
_entity_poly.entity_id
_entity_poly.type
_entity_poly.pdbx_seq_one_letter_code
_entity_poly.pdbx_strand_id
1 'polypeptide(L)'
;MIKITNLTVDDVRFPTSKDLTGSDAIHTDPDYSATYVTIHTSDNNLKGYGIAFTIGKGNDIVAACIKHYFPLIEGLTIDEVENNIGSLWFKFADHSQLRWIGPEKGVVHLALAAVFNALWD
;
A
#
# COMPACT_ATOMS: atom_id res chain seq x y z
N MET A 1 14.81 17.96 -11.08
CA MET A 1 14.50 16.52 -10.91
C MET A 1 13.58 16.34 -9.70
N ILE A 2 12.39 15.84 -9.92
CA ILE A 2 11.43 15.59 -8.83
C ILE A 2 11.74 14.22 -8.23
N LYS A 3 11.88 14.16 -6.91
CA LYS A 3 12.24 12.95 -6.16
C LYS A 3 11.15 12.59 -5.15
N ILE A 4 11.00 11.31 -4.88
CA ILE A 4 10.19 10.81 -3.77
C ILE A 4 10.91 11.14 -2.46
N THR A 5 10.22 11.83 -1.56
CA THR A 5 10.81 12.34 -0.31
C THR A 5 10.22 11.73 0.95
N ASN A 6 8.95 11.31 0.90
CA ASN A 6 8.27 10.74 2.05
C ASN A 6 7.09 9.88 1.61
N LEU A 7 6.62 9.04 2.53
CA LEU A 7 5.42 8.23 2.38
C LEU A 7 4.64 8.29 3.68
N THR A 8 3.35 8.60 3.58
CA THR A 8 2.43 8.53 4.71
C THR A 8 1.41 7.43 4.49
N VAL A 9 1.00 6.77 5.58
CA VAL A 9 0.03 5.68 5.56
C VAL A 9 -1.05 5.99 6.58
N ASP A 10 -2.31 5.95 6.14
CA ASP A 10 -3.47 6.15 6.99
C ASP A 10 -4.27 4.84 7.09
N ASP A 11 -4.42 4.34 8.31
CA ASP A 11 -5.27 3.18 8.65
C ASP A 11 -6.67 3.69 8.95
N VAL A 12 -7.57 3.57 7.96
CA VAL A 12 -8.94 4.07 8.06
C VAL A 12 -9.90 2.90 8.20
N ARG A 13 -10.72 2.95 9.25
CA ARG A 13 -11.65 1.87 9.59
C ARG A 13 -13.07 2.38 9.69
N PHE A 14 -14.03 1.61 9.16
CA PHE A 14 -15.46 1.87 9.26
C PHE A 14 -16.13 0.73 10.01
N PRO A 15 -16.88 1.01 11.10
CA PRO A 15 -17.46 -0.03 11.97
C PRO A 15 -18.73 -0.64 11.35
N THR A 16 -18.66 -1.14 10.13
CA THR A 16 -19.79 -1.72 9.40
C THR A 16 -20.28 -3.03 10.01
N SER A 17 -19.47 -3.67 10.86
CA SER A 17 -19.90 -4.85 11.64
C SER A 17 -21.02 -4.54 12.63
N LYS A 18 -21.21 -3.29 13.05
CA LYS A 18 -22.24 -2.91 14.01
C LYS A 18 -23.66 -3.08 13.49
N ASP A 19 -23.86 -2.87 12.20
CA ASP A 19 -25.15 -3.01 11.52
C ASP A 19 -25.14 -4.12 10.46
N LEU A 20 -24.05 -4.86 10.39
CA LEU A 20 -23.83 -5.96 9.45
C LEU A 20 -23.88 -5.54 7.97
N THR A 21 -23.64 -4.26 7.68
CA THR A 21 -23.57 -3.78 6.30
C THR A 21 -22.49 -4.53 5.52
N GLY A 22 -22.85 -5.13 4.39
CA GLY A 22 -21.96 -5.90 3.54
C GLY A 22 -21.57 -7.28 4.09
N SER A 23 -22.23 -7.75 5.16
CA SER A 23 -22.00 -9.11 5.65
C SER A 23 -22.53 -10.17 4.68
N ASP A 24 -21.89 -11.32 4.69
CA ASP A 24 -22.31 -12.51 3.95
C ASP A 24 -22.09 -13.77 4.79
N ALA A 25 -22.31 -14.95 4.19
CA ALA A 25 -22.22 -16.22 4.90
C ALA A 25 -20.80 -16.56 5.40
N ILE A 26 -19.77 -15.99 4.78
CA ILE A 26 -18.36 -16.23 5.14
C ILE A 26 -17.82 -15.05 5.95
N HIS A 27 -18.11 -13.83 5.51
CA HIS A 27 -17.70 -12.59 6.16
C HIS A 27 -18.88 -12.04 6.96
N THR A 28 -19.06 -12.58 8.16
CA THR A 28 -20.28 -12.37 8.97
C THR A 28 -20.30 -11.01 9.67
N ASP A 29 -19.14 -10.42 9.89
CA ASP A 29 -18.99 -9.17 10.67
C ASP A 29 -17.84 -8.27 10.12
N PRO A 30 -17.85 -7.93 8.82
CA PRO A 30 -16.76 -7.13 8.24
C PRO A 30 -16.78 -5.69 8.76
N ASP A 31 -15.60 -5.16 9.02
CA ASP A 31 -15.34 -3.72 9.19
C ASP A 31 -14.63 -3.21 7.93
N TYR A 32 -15.37 -2.76 6.93
CA TYR A 32 -14.79 -2.29 5.70
C TYR A 32 -13.79 -1.17 5.96
N SER A 33 -12.55 -1.42 5.58
CA SER A 33 -11.42 -0.61 5.95
C SER A 33 -10.50 -0.38 4.76
N ALA A 34 -9.68 0.63 4.85
CA ALA A 34 -8.71 0.94 3.82
C ALA A 34 -7.40 1.42 4.44
N THR A 35 -6.30 0.98 3.86
CA THR A 35 -5.00 1.54 4.10
C THR A 35 -4.68 2.49 2.96
N TYR A 36 -4.68 3.80 3.24
CA TYR A 36 -4.36 4.82 2.24
C TYR A 36 -2.87 5.12 2.26
N VAL A 37 -2.30 5.25 1.08
CA VAL A 37 -0.91 5.65 0.88
C VAL A 37 -0.88 7.01 0.21
N THR A 38 -0.05 7.91 0.73
CA THR A 38 0.31 9.15 0.04
C THR A 38 1.83 9.16 -0.15
N ILE A 39 2.27 9.19 -1.38
CA ILE A 39 3.68 9.43 -1.74
C ILE A 39 3.87 10.92 -1.91
N HIS A 40 4.83 11.47 -1.19
CA HIS A 40 5.22 12.87 -1.26
C HIS A 40 6.49 13.00 -2.10
N THR A 41 6.57 14.09 -2.86
CA THR A 41 7.74 14.39 -3.68
C THR A 41 8.42 15.70 -3.25
N SER A 42 9.55 16.00 -3.86
CA SER A 42 10.24 17.27 -3.68
C SER A 42 9.47 18.48 -4.27
N ASP A 43 8.46 18.22 -5.09
CA ASP A 43 7.47 19.23 -5.50
C ASP A 43 6.24 19.11 -4.60
N ASN A 44 5.96 20.11 -3.77
CA ASN A 44 4.84 20.10 -2.84
C ASN A 44 3.46 19.98 -3.51
N ASN A 45 3.37 20.28 -4.80
CA ASN A 45 2.13 20.17 -5.57
C ASN A 45 1.94 18.80 -6.21
N LEU A 46 2.98 17.95 -6.19
CA LEU A 46 2.93 16.61 -6.77
C LEU A 46 2.95 15.55 -5.68
N LYS A 47 1.86 14.81 -5.58
CA LYS A 47 1.68 13.66 -4.68
C LYS A 47 0.99 12.54 -5.44
N GLY A 48 1.28 11.30 -5.06
CA GLY A 48 0.58 10.13 -5.57
C GLY A 48 -0.23 9.46 -4.46
N TYR A 49 -1.41 8.94 -4.81
CA TYR A 49 -2.34 8.32 -3.88
C TYR A 49 -2.65 6.88 -4.26
N GLY A 50 -2.64 6.00 -3.27
CA GLY A 50 -2.97 4.59 -3.45
C GLY A 50 -3.76 4.05 -2.27
N ILE A 51 -4.37 2.89 -2.47
CA ILE A 51 -5.23 2.25 -1.48
C ILE A 51 -5.06 0.73 -1.51
N ALA A 52 -5.13 0.12 -0.32
CA ALA A 52 -5.41 -1.30 -0.17
C ALA A 52 -6.66 -1.47 0.69
N PHE A 53 -7.56 -2.34 0.25
CA PHE A 53 -8.80 -2.65 0.97
C PHE A 53 -8.59 -3.82 1.92
N THR A 54 -9.18 -3.75 3.12
CA THR A 54 -9.36 -4.88 4.03
C THR A 54 -10.76 -4.89 4.62
N ILE A 55 -11.08 -5.96 5.33
CA ILE A 55 -12.36 -6.07 6.05
C ILE A 55 -12.17 -5.92 7.57
N GLY A 56 -11.15 -5.17 7.99
CA GLY A 56 -10.94 -4.74 9.37
C GLY A 56 -9.64 -5.21 9.97
N LYS A 57 -9.65 -6.37 10.60
CA LYS A 57 -8.44 -6.93 11.21
C LYS A 57 -7.35 -7.15 10.16
N GLY A 58 -6.15 -6.72 10.49
CA GLY A 58 -5.01 -6.79 9.56
C GLY A 58 -4.77 -5.51 8.75
N ASN A 59 -5.65 -4.51 8.81
CA ASN A 59 -5.42 -3.24 8.15
C ASN A 59 -4.13 -2.56 8.65
N ASP A 60 -3.85 -2.64 9.94
CA ASP A 60 -2.61 -2.20 10.57
C ASP A 60 -1.38 -3.01 10.10
N ILE A 61 -1.55 -4.29 9.81
CA ILE A 61 -0.48 -5.15 9.27
C ILE A 61 -0.13 -4.71 7.85
N VAL A 62 -1.12 -4.42 7.02
CA VAL A 62 -0.91 -3.86 5.66
C VAL A 62 -0.20 -2.52 5.76
N ALA A 63 -0.63 -1.63 6.66
CA ALA A 63 0.00 -0.34 6.89
C ALA A 63 1.48 -0.48 7.30
N ALA A 64 1.79 -1.40 8.19
CA ALA A 64 3.17 -1.70 8.60
C ALA A 64 4.00 -2.23 7.43
N CYS A 65 3.44 -3.12 6.62
CA CYS A 65 4.11 -3.68 5.45
C CYS A 65 4.45 -2.58 4.41
N ILE A 66 3.53 -1.67 4.16
CA ILE A 66 3.75 -0.52 3.27
C ILE A 66 4.97 0.29 3.73
N LYS A 67 5.07 0.57 5.02
CA LYS A 67 6.19 1.34 5.58
C LYS A 67 7.53 0.62 5.40
N HIS A 68 7.55 -0.71 5.45
CA HIS A 68 8.77 -1.49 5.18
C HIS A 68 9.26 -1.38 3.75
N TYR A 69 8.38 -1.06 2.80
CA TYR A 69 8.75 -0.89 1.41
C TYR A 69 9.26 0.50 1.05
N PHE A 70 8.99 1.51 1.87
CA PHE A 70 9.39 2.88 1.56
C PHE A 70 10.88 3.04 1.25
N PRO A 71 11.83 2.40 1.96
CA PRO A 71 13.26 2.52 1.66
C PRO A 71 13.64 2.10 0.23
N LEU A 72 12.81 1.31 -0.45
CA LEU A 72 13.08 0.90 -1.84
C LEU A 72 12.77 1.98 -2.87
N ILE A 73 11.99 2.99 -2.49
CA ILE A 73 11.58 4.09 -3.38
C ILE A 73 12.06 5.46 -2.92
N GLU A 74 12.49 5.59 -1.66
CA GLU A 74 12.98 6.84 -1.12
C GLU A 74 14.14 7.39 -1.94
N GLY A 75 14.03 8.64 -2.36
CA GLY A 75 15.07 9.34 -3.13
C GLY A 75 15.07 9.03 -4.62
N LEU A 76 14.27 8.07 -5.11
CA LEU A 76 14.12 7.86 -6.54
C LEU A 76 13.47 9.07 -7.21
N THR A 77 13.92 9.39 -8.41
CA THR A 77 13.26 10.38 -9.26
C THR A 77 12.03 9.76 -9.94
N ILE A 78 11.10 10.61 -10.37
CA ILE A 78 9.93 10.14 -11.14
C ILE A 78 10.38 9.43 -12.43
N ASP A 79 11.40 9.98 -13.11
CA ASP A 79 11.95 9.36 -14.32
C ASP A 79 12.55 7.96 -14.03
N GLU A 80 13.23 7.79 -12.89
CA GLU A 80 13.76 6.47 -12.50
C GLU A 80 12.64 5.46 -12.21
N VAL A 81 11.55 5.91 -11.58
CA VAL A 81 10.39 5.07 -11.34
C VAL A 81 9.73 4.66 -12.66
N GLU A 82 9.43 5.64 -13.53
CA GLU A 82 8.79 5.40 -14.82
C GLU A 82 9.58 4.42 -15.70
N ASN A 83 10.88 4.65 -15.83
CA ASN A 83 11.75 3.84 -16.66
C ASN A 83 12.03 2.43 -16.10
N ASN A 84 11.79 2.21 -14.80
CA ASN A 84 12.15 0.96 -14.13
C ASN A 84 10.97 0.30 -13.37
N ILE A 85 9.75 0.68 -13.65
CA ILE A 85 8.57 0.23 -12.89
C ILE A 85 8.48 -1.30 -12.78
N GLY A 86 8.79 -2.02 -13.85
CA GLY A 86 8.76 -3.48 -13.85
C GLY A 86 9.82 -4.10 -12.94
N SER A 87 11.05 -3.61 -12.98
CA SER A 87 12.12 -4.09 -12.09
C SER A 87 11.87 -3.71 -10.63
N LEU A 88 11.28 -2.54 -10.41
CA LEU A 88 10.87 -2.08 -9.07
C LEU A 88 9.78 -3.01 -8.49
N TRP A 89 8.80 -3.41 -9.31
CA TRP A 89 7.79 -4.41 -8.93
C TRP A 89 8.44 -5.70 -8.41
N PHE A 90 9.41 -6.24 -9.13
CA PHE A 90 10.11 -7.46 -8.71
C PHE A 90 10.89 -7.28 -7.41
N LYS A 91 11.50 -6.11 -7.18
CA LYS A 91 12.16 -5.81 -5.91
C LYS A 91 11.19 -5.87 -4.72
N PHE A 92 9.94 -5.48 -4.93
CA PHE A 92 8.90 -5.56 -3.90
C PHE A 92 8.39 -6.99 -3.76
N ALA A 93 7.91 -7.57 -4.85
CA ALA A 93 7.27 -8.90 -4.83
C ALA A 93 8.24 -10.01 -4.40
N ASP A 94 9.50 -9.87 -4.75
CA ASP A 94 10.57 -10.87 -4.50
C ASP A 94 11.52 -10.45 -3.37
N HIS A 95 11.07 -9.54 -2.50
CA HIS A 95 11.88 -9.06 -1.39
C HIS A 95 12.29 -10.21 -0.47
N SER A 96 13.61 -10.39 -0.30
CA SER A 96 14.21 -11.57 0.35
C SER A 96 13.69 -11.86 1.77
N GLN A 97 13.24 -10.84 2.51
CA GLN A 97 12.76 -10.98 3.88
C GLN A 97 11.23 -10.89 4.00
N LEU A 98 10.58 -10.08 3.15
CA LEU A 98 9.14 -9.85 3.25
C LEU A 98 8.31 -10.87 2.46
N ARG A 99 8.85 -11.41 1.36
CA ARG A 99 8.13 -12.39 0.52
C ARG A 99 7.65 -13.62 1.30
N TRP A 100 8.33 -13.98 2.38
CA TRP A 100 8.00 -15.16 3.18
C TRP A 100 6.69 -15.00 3.97
N ILE A 101 6.34 -13.79 4.37
CA ILE A 101 5.15 -13.53 5.19
C ILE A 101 3.89 -13.24 4.38
N GLY A 102 3.99 -13.18 3.06
CA GLY A 102 2.84 -12.88 2.24
C GLY A 102 3.08 -13.14 0.77
N PRO A 103 3.37 -14.40 0.38
CA PRO A 103 3.41 -14.72 -1.03
C PRO A 103 2.06 -14.36 -1.67
N GLU A 104 1.97 -14.38 -2.96
CA GLU A 104 0.83 -13.92 -3.77
C GLU A 104 -0.53 -13.92 -3.06
N LYS A 105 -1.26 -12.83 -3.19
CA LYS A 105 -2.59 -12.58 -2.59
C LYS A 105 -2.60 -12.38 -1.06
N GLY A 106 -1.42 -12.21 -0.46
CA GLY A 106 -1.29 -11.93 0.98
C GLY A 106 -1.00 -10.46 1.27
N VAL A 107 -0.60 -10.18 2.51
CA VAL A 107 -0.33 -8.82 3.01
C VAL A 107 0.72 -8.07 2.18
N VAL A 108 1.74 -8.78 1.70
CA VAL A 108 2.80 -8.20 0.86
C VAL A 108 2.22 -7.65 -0.45
N HIS A 109 1.35 -8.41 -1.12
CA HIS A 109 0.73 -7.96 -2.37
C HIS A 109 -0.31 -6.86 -2.16
N LEU A 110 -1.04 -6.86 -1.06
CA LEU A 110 -1.92 -5.74 -0.69
C LEU A 110 -1.12 -4.45 -0.47
N ALA A 111 -0.03 -4.52 0.27
CA ALA A 111 0.85 -3.39 0.53
C ALA A 111 1.50 -2.87 -0.77
N LEU A 112 2.04 -3.77 -1.57
CA LEU A 112 2.66 -3.49 -2.85
C LEU A 112 1.65 -2.83 -3.82
N ALA A 113 0.42 -3.32 -3.88
CA ALA A 113 -0.62 -2.74 -4.73
C ALA A 113 -0.91 -1.28 -4.36
N ALA A 114 -1.04 -0.97 -3.08
CA ALA A 114 -1.27 0.41 -2.62
C ALA A 114 -0.12 1.34 -3.00
N VAL A 115 1.14 0.91 -2.81
CA VAL A 115 2.32 1.71 -3.17
C VAL A 115 2.40 1.92 -4.68
N PHE A 116 2.22 0.86 -5.49
CA PHE A 116 2.30 0.98 -6.95
C PHE A 116 1.16 1.81 -7.54
N ASN A 117 -0.04 1.75 -6.98
CA ASN A 117 -1.11 2.66 -7.37
C ASN A 117 -0.73 4.12 -7.10
N ALA A 118 -0.11 4.41 -5.96
CA ALA A 118 0.37 5.75 -5.65
C ALA A 118 1.54 6.21 -6.54
N LEU A 119 2.38 5.28 -7.03
CA LEU A 119 3.44 5.60 -7.99
C LEU A 119 2.88 5.92 -9.38
N TRP A 120 1.78 5.25 -9.77
CA TRP A 120 1.11 5.47 -11.06
C TRP A 120 0.24 6.72 -11.08
N ASP A 121 -0.30 7.14 -9.95
CA ASP A 121 -1.15 8.32 -9.81
C ASP A 121 -0.37 9.63 -10.02
#